data_bbcbdf103aedb04050557b85beb94ccc
#
_entry.id   bbcbdf103aedb04050557b85beb94ccc
#
_cell.length_a   1.000
_cell.length_b   1.000
_cell.length_c   1.000
_cell.angle_alpha   90.00
_cell.angle_beta   90.00
_cell.angle_gamma   90.00
#
_symmetry.space_group_name_H-M   'P 1'
#
loop_
_entity.id
_entity.type
_entity.pdbx_description
1 polymer ?
#
loop_
_entity_poly.entity_id
_entity_poly.type
_entity_poly.pdbx_seq_one_letter_code
_entity_poly.pdbx_strand_id
1 'polypeptide(L)'
;MTNEEVLKTILRGEPLLSTDLLQSVSASAATIGPQLLELIKSIRLWHTEDAGRWAVLHAIRLASSLQVRNSIPVFIDAIFLATSTRHEDALEDLPVALARTGDAAIRPLQLVLEDNRLDGTIRSVAASGLEGIAVIDPTSRVAVLEILRKFLTDAGDLSSIRSHVITILAHFRMPEDLTLIKSVARTLPMMLDMDAEEIDAYFEQKDEPEVWSAYRTSLLEYYR
;
A
#
# COMPACT_ATOMS: atom_id res chain seq x y z
N MET A 1 26.44 -14.39 -5.51
CA MET A 1 26.67 -12.96 -5.87
C MET A 1 27.03 -12.17 -4.62
N THR A 2 27.92 -11.19 -4.75
CA THR A 2 28.18 -10.21 -3.67
C THR A 2 27.04 -9.19 -3.59
N ASN A 3 26.90 -8.49 -2.44
CA ASN A 3 25.89 -7.42 -2.34
C ASN A 3 26.11 -6.31 -3.38
N GLU A 4 27.35 -6.01 -3.72
CA GLU A 4 27.67 -5.00 -4.75
C GLU A 4 27.21 -5.43 -6.14
N GLU A 5 27.36 -6.69 -6.50
CA GLU A 5 26.85 -7.25 -7.77
C GLU A 5 25.32 -7.22 -7.81
N VAL A 6 24.67 -7.56 -6.70
CA VAL A 6 23.22 -7.49 -6.58
C VAL A 6 22.72 -6.07 -6.79
N LEU A 7 23.29 -5.09 -6.09
CA LEU A 7 22.89 -3.68 -6.23
C LEU A 7 23.15 -3.14 -7.63
N LYS A 8 24.28 -3.49 -8.25
CA LYS A 8 24.55 -3.12 -9.64
C LYS A 8 23.54 -3.68 -10.60
N THR A 9 23.06 -4.91 -10.37
CA THR A 9 22.02 -5.52 -11.20
C THR A 9 20.67 -4.83 -11.01
N ILE A 10 20.27 -4.52 -9.76
CA ILE A 10 19.06 -3.75 -9.47
C ILE A 10 19.12 -2.37 -10.16
N LEU A 11 20.26 -1.67 -10.08
CA LEU A 11 20.46 -0.34 -10.68
C LEU A 11 20.49 -0.33 -12.21
N ARG A 12 20.68 -1.49 -12.87
CA ARG A 12 20.49 -1.59 -14.33
C ARG A 12 19.04 -1.40 -14.76
N GLY A 13 18.11 -1.62 -13.82
CA GLY A 13 16.68 -1.36 -14.05
C GLY A 13 16.06 -2.27 -15.10
N GLU A 14 16.48 -3.53 -15.15
CA GLU A 14 15.83 -4.53 -15.99
C GLU A 14 14.44 -4.84 -15.41
N PRO A 15 13.38 -5.00 -16.22
CA PRO A 15 12.01 -5.21 -15.71
C PRO A 15 11.88 -6.47 -14.84
N LEU A 16 12.71 -7.49 -15.08
CA LEU A 16 12.68 -8.76 -14.36
C LEU A 16 14.03 -9.04 -13.70
N LEU A 17 13.97 -9.48 -12.44
CA LEU A 17 15.13 -9.99 -11.72
C LEU A 17 15.24 -11.51 -11.86
N SER A 18 16.46 -12.03 -12.04
CA SER A 18 16.67 -13.47 -12.15
C SER A 18 16.42 -14.19 -10.82
N THR A 19 16.04 -15.48 -10.90
CA THR A 19 15.86 -16.33 -9.71
C THR A 19 17.14 -16.41 -8.86
N ASP A 20 18.32 -16.48 -9.51
CA ASP A 20 19.60 -16.53 -8.80
C ASP A 20 19.86 -15.27 -8.01
N LEU A 21 19.48 -14.10 -8.55
CA LEU A 21 19.56 -12.83 -7.83
C LEU A 21 18.63 -12.82 -6.61
N LEU A 22 17.38 -13.26 -6.78
CA LEU A 22 16.41 -13.31 -5.68
C LEU A 22 16.87 -14.25 -4.55
N GLN A 23 17.48 -15.39 -4.90
CA GLN A 23 18.09 -16.29 -3.92
C GLN A 23 19.28 -15.63 -3.19
N SER A 24 20.15 -14.94 -3.92
CA SER A 24 21.30 -14.23 -3.36
C SER A 24 20.86 -13.11 -2.41
N VAL A 25 19.81 -12.36 -2.78
CA VAL A 25 19.20 -11.32 -1.93
C VAL A 25 18.66 -11.93 -0.63
N SER A 26 17.91 -13.03 -0.73
CA SER A 26 17.36 -13.71 0.44
C SER A 26 18.44 -14.23 1.38
N ALA A 27 19.53 -14.79 0.84
CA ALA A 27 20.66 -15.28 1.63
C ALA A 27 21.44 -14.16 2.35
N SER A 28 21.40 -12.93 1.83
CA SER A 28 22.12 -11.76 2.36
C SER A 28 21.21 -10.69 2.98
N ALA A 29 19.97 -11.03 3.33
CA ALA A 29 18.92 -10.11 3.77
C ALA A 29 19.39 -9.08 4.82
N ALA A 30 20.14 -9.52 5.85
CA ALA A 30 20.59 -8.65 6.93
C ALA A 30 21.54 -7.54 6.46
N THR A 31 22.34 -7.80 5.42
CA THR A 31 23.36 -6.86 4.93
C THR A 31 22.86 -6.04 3.73
N ILE A 32 22.00 -6.60 2.89
CA ILE A 32 21.47 -5.90 1.73
C ILE A 32 20.27 -5.03 2.06
N GLY A 33 19.48 -5.40 3.08
CA GLY A 33 18.26 -4.69 3.45
C GLY A 33 18.46 -3.19 3.67
N PRO A 34 19.43 -2.74 4.50
CA PRO A 34 19.70 -1.31 4.65
C PRO A 34 20.05 -0.61 3.33
N GLN A 35 20.75 -1.29 2.42
CA GLN A 35 21.14 -0.74 1.12
C GLN A 35 19.93 -0.59 0.18
N LEU A 36 18.96 -1.51 0.26
CA LEU A 36 17.68 -1.37 -0.47
C LEU A 36 16.90 -0.14 0.02
N LEU A 37 16.88 0.12 1.33
CA LEU A 37 16.24 1.32 1.86
C LEU A 37 16.93 2.61 1.37
N GLU A 38 18.25 2.61 1.24
CA GLU A 38 18.98 3.75 0.67
C GLU A 38 18.68 3.96 -0.83
N LEU A 39 18.43 2.90 -1.61
CA LEU A 39 17.96 3.04 -2.99
C LEU A 39 16.58 3.71 -3.03
N ILE A 40 15.63 3.30 -2.15
CA ILE A 40 14.29 3.90 -2.08
C ILE A 40 14.37 5.39 -1.70
N LYS A 41 15.26 5.79 -0.81
CA LYS A 41 15.47 7.19 -0.42
C LYS A 41 16.14 8.03 -1.49
N SER A 42 16.75 7.43 -2.51
CA SER A 42 17.51 8.14 -3.53
C SER A 42 16.59 8.92 -4.47
N ILE A 43 16.34 10.18 -4.18
CA ILE A 43 15.50 11.08 -4.98
C ILE A 43 15.88 11.05 -6.47
N ARG A 44 17.17 10.92 -6.78
CA ARG A 44 17.65 10.84 -8.14
C ARG A 44 17.03 9.67 -8.92
N LEU A 45 16.86 8.50 -8.30
CA LEU A 45 16.30 7.32 -8.95
C LEU A 45 14.82 7.52 -9.31
N TRP A 46 14.07 8.25 -8.48
CA TRP A 46 12.65 8.56 -8.75
C TRP A 46 12.45 9.48 -9.97
N HIS A 47 13.42 10.30 -10.29
CA HIS A 47 13.37 11.22 -11.44
C HIS A 47 14.08 10.69 -12.69
N THR A 48 14.61 9.45 -12.65
CA THR A 48 15.26 8.83 -13.79
C THR A 48 14.23 7.98 -14.53
N GLU A 49 14.05 8.20 -15.83
CA GLU A 49 13.20 7.37 -16.66
C GLU A 49 13.76 5.93 -16.75
N ASP A 50 12.88 4.96 -17.02
CA ASP A 50 13.19 3.53 -17.20
C ASP A 50 14.00 2.89 -16.06
N ALA A 51 15.32 2.84 -16.16
CA ALA A 51 16.19 2.10 -15.25
C ALA A 51 16.03 2.53 -13.78
N GLY A 52 15.89 3.83 -13.50
CA GLY A 52 15.70 4.33 -12.13
C GLY A 52 14.35 3.91 -11.56
N ARG A 53 13.30 3.97 -12.35
CA ARG A 53 11.94 3.53 -11.93
C ARG A 53 11.95 2.06 -11.53
N TRP A 54 12.54 1.18 -12.35
CA TRP A 54 12.64 -0.24 -12.03
C TRP A 54 13.52 -0.51 -10.80
N ALA A 55 14.63 0.23 -10.64
CA ALA A 55 15.50 0.06 -9.49
C ALA A 55 14.78 0.36 -8.16
N VAL A 56 13.98 1.44 -8.12
CA VAL A 56 13.18 1.78 -6.94
C VAL A 56 12.10 0.73 -6.68
N LEU A 57 11.38 0.31 -7.72
CA LEU A 57 10.33 -0.69 -7.61
C LEU A 57 10.88 -2.03 -7.08
N HIS A 58 12.01 -2.49 -7.62
CA HIS A 58 12.69 -3.67 -7.12
C HIS A 58 13.12 -3.51 -5.66
N ALA A 59 13.65 -2.33 -5.30
CA ALA A 59 14.05 -2.08 -3.92
C ALA A 59 12.86 -2.13 -2.95
N ILE A 60 11.69 -1.58 -3.31
CA ILE A 60 10.44 -1.68 -2.52
C ILE A 60 10.02 -3.14 -2.36
N ARG A 61 9.91 -3.88 -3.48
CA ARG A 61 9.48 -5.28 -3.48
C ARG A 61 10.40 -6.17 -2.65
N LEU A 62 11.72 -6.01 -2.82
CA LEU A 62 12.71 -6.78 -2.08
C LEU A 62 12.72 -6.40 -0.59
N ALA A 63 12.75 -5.11 -0.26
CA ALA A 63 12.75 -4.66 1.13
C ALA A 63 11.50 -5.12 1.89
N SER A 64 10.32 -5.08 1.24
CA SER A 64 9.07 -5.60 1.79
C SER A 64 9.13 -7.11 2.03
N SER A 65 9.57 -7.89 1.04
CA SER A 65 9.62 -9.35 1.12
C SER A 65 10.64 -9.85 2.14
N LEU A 66 11.72 -9.11 2.35
CA LEU A 66 12.72 -9.38 3.39
C LEU A 66 12.32 -8.85 4.78
N GLN A 67 11.19 -8.15 4.88
CA GLN A 67 10.75 -7.49 6.11
C GLN A 67 11.85 -6.65 6.75
N VAL A 68 12.49 -5.80 5.95
CA VAL A 68 13.64 -4.99 6.38
C VAL A 68 13.24 -4.08 7.54
N ARG A 69 14.02 -4.12 8.64
CA ARG A 69 13.78 -3.27 9.81
C ARG A 69 13.84 -1.78 9.44
N ASN A 70 13.04 -0.98 10.11
CA ASN A 70 12.95 0.48 9.88
C ASN A 70 12.49 0.88 8.47
N SER A 71 11.80 -0.01 7.75
CA SER A 71 11.26 0.28 6.42
C SER A 71 10.04 1.22 6.44
N ILE A 72 9.25 1.23 7.52
CA ILE A 72 7.99 2.01 7.60
C ILE A 72 8.21 3.50 7.24
N PRO A 73 9.09 4.27 7.88
CA PRO A 73 9.29 5.67 7.51
C PRO A 73 9.76 5.82 6.06
N VAL A 74 10.59 4.90 5.56
CA VAL A 74 11.09 4.93 4.19
C VAL A 74 9.96 4.68 3.19
N PHE A 75 9.06 3.74 3.46
CA PHE A 75 7.91 3.48 2.60
C PHE A 75 6.90 4.64 2.64
N ILE A 76 6.71 5.29 3.79
CA ILE A 76 5.88 6.49 3.89
C ILE A 76 6.49 7.63 3.04
N ASP A 77 7.79 7.91 3.18
CA ASP A 77 8.47 8.91 2.35
C ASP A 77 8.38 8.56 0.85
N ALA A 78 8.44 7.25 0.53
CA ALA A 78 8.29 6.77 -0.84
C ALA A 78 6.90 7.06 -1.43
N ILE A 79 5.81 7.13 -0.63
CA ILE A 79 4.48 7.53 -1.12
C ILE A 79 4.54 8.95 -1.69
N PHE A 80 5.19 9.88 -0.97
CA PHE A 80 5.33 11.26 -1.42
C PHE A 80 6.18 11.36 -2.71
N LEU A 81 7.27 10.60 -2.79
CA LEU A 81 8.11 10.55 -3.98
C LEU A 81 7.36 9.94 -5.17
N ALA A 82 6.67 8.81 -4.98
CA ALA A 82 5.87 8.16 -6.02
C ALA A 82 4.76 9.08 -6.53
N THR A 83 4.06 9.78 -5.65
CA THR A 83 3.01 10.75 -6.02
C THR A 83 3.60 11.92 -6.82
N SER A 84 4.71 12.50 -6.36
CA SER A 84 5.34 13.65 -7.02
C SER A 84 5.93 13.32 -8.41
N THR A 85 6.36 12.08 -8.60
CA THR A 85 6.95 11.58 -9.86
C THR A 85 5.94 10.79 -10.71
N ARG A 86 4.71 10.62 -10.25
CA ARG A 86 3.66 9.83 -10.92
C ARG A 86 4.11 8.40 -11.23
N HIS A 87 4.74 7.77 -10.26
CA HIS A 87 5.21 6.39 -10.39
C HIS A 87 4.09 5.42 -9.99
N GLU A 88 3.21 5.10 -10.94
CA GLU A 88 1.98 4.31 -10.71
C GLU A 88 2.28 2.94 -10.10
N ASP A 89 3.20 2.17 -10.69
CA ASP A 89 3.56 0.84 -10.15
C ASP A 89 4.03 0.90 -8.68
N ALA A 90 4.75 1.96 -8.28
CA ALA A 90 5.15 2.11 -6.88
C ALA A 90 3.97 2.48 -5.98
N LEU A 91 3.01 3.27 -6.48
CA LEU A 91 1.78 3.58 -5.74
C LEU A 91 0.90 2.34 -5.53
N GLU A 92 0.95 1.36 -6.44
CA GLU A 92 0.28 0.06 -6.29
C GLU A 92 1.00 -0.88 -5.31
N ASP A 93 2.33 -0.91 -5.34
CA ASP A 93 3.13 -1.80 -4.49
C ASP A 93 3.28 -1.30 -3.04
N LEU A 94 3.29 0.01 -2.81
CA LEU A 94 3.52 0.61 -1.48
C LEU A 94 2.46 0.22 -0.43
N PRO A 95 1.15 0.16 -0.73
CA PRO A 95 0.16 -0.37 0.21
C PRO A 95 0.48 -1.80 0.65
N VAL A 96 0.87 -2.67 -0.29
CA VAL A 96 1.24 -4.06 -0.02
C VAL A 96 2.51 -4.13 0.82
N ALA A 97 3.51 -3.29 0.50
CA ALA A 97 4.75 -3.21 1.25
C ALA A 97 4.52 -2.76 2.70
N LEU A 98 3.68 -1.75 2.91
CA LEU A 98 3.31 -1.24 4.23
C LEU A 98 2.47 -2.25 5.01
N ALA A 99 1.52 -2.93 4.36
CA ALA A 99 0.72 -3.97 5.00
C ALA A 99 1.58 -5.08 5.62
N ARG A 100 2.67 -5.47 4.94
CA ARG A 100 3.61 -6.49 5.41
C ARG A 100 4.47 -6.07 6.60
N THR A 101 4.50 -4.79 6.93
CA THR A 101 5.18 -4.32 8.16
C THR A 101 4.33 -4.53 9.41
N GLY A 102 3.05 -4.92 9.25
CA GLY A 102 2.15 -5.30 10.33
C GLY A 102 1.66 -4.10 11.15
N ASP A 103 1.27 -4.37 12.38
CA ASP A 103 0.65 -3.43 13.33
C ASP A 103 1.47 -2.16 13.58
N ALA A 104 2.78 -2.26 13.51
CA ALA A 104 3.68 -1.13 13.69
C ALA A 104 3.43 0.02 12.69
N ALA A 105 2.85 -0.26 11.51
CA ALA A 105 2.51 0.76 10.52
C ALA A 105 1.14 1.41 10.76
N ILE A 106 0.26 0.85 11.59
CA ILE A 106 -1.11 1.36 11.79
C ILE A 106 -1.10 2.83 12.19
N ARG A 107 -0.38 3.18 13.23
CA ARG A 107 -0.36 4.57 13.71
C ARG A 107 0.27 5.55 12.72
N PRO A 108 1.42 5.27 12.11
CA PRO A 108 1.97 6.09 11.03
C PRO A 108 1.00 6.30 9.85
N LEU A 109 0.34 5.24 9.37
CA LEU A 109 -0.62 5.32 8.26
C LEU A 109 -1.87 6.10 8.65
N GLN A 110 -2.38 5.93 9.88
CA GLN A 110 -3.48 6.72 10.40
C GLN A 110 -3.16 8.22 10.36
N LEU A 111 -1.96 8.63 10.76
CA LEU A 111 -1.55 10.04 10.74
C LEU A 111 -1.51 10.60 9.30
N VAL A 112 -1.05 9.81 8.33
CA VAL A 112 -1.07 10.19 6.91
C VAL A 112 -2.52 10.30 6.40
N LEU A 113 -3.38 9.36 6.72
CA LEU A 113 -4.79 9.37 6.33
C LEU A 113 -5.53 10.57 6.90
N GLU A 114 -5.32 10.92 8.16
CA GLU A 114 -6.01 12.01 8.87
C GLU A 114 -5.48 13.40 8.49
N ASP A 115 -4.30 13.55 7.90
CA ASP A 115 -3.75 14.86 7.52
C ASP A 115 -4.41 15.40 6.23
N ASN A 116 -5.40 16.27 6.40
CA ASN A 116 -6.17 16.87 5.31
C ASN A 116 -5.39 17.87 4.42
N ARG A 117 -4.14 18.18 4.77
CA ARG A 117 -3.23 19.01 3.95
C ARG A 117 -2.53 18.20 2.87
N LEU A 118 -2.55 16.87 3.00
CA LEU A 118 -1.92 15.97 2.05
C LEU A 118 -2.83 15.70 0.84
N ASP A 119 -2.18 15.42 -0.28
CA ASP A 119 -2.84 14.99 -1.52
C ASP A 119 -3.69 13.72 -1.30
N GLY A 120 -4.83 13.66 -2.01
CA GLY A 120 -5.76 12.52 -1.92
C GLY A 120 -5.10 11.19 -2.27
N THR A 121 -4.17 11.16 -3.23
CA THR A 121 -3.43 9.94 -3.61
C THR A 121 -2.58 9.43 -2.45
N ILE A 122 -1.87 10.32 -1.75
CA ILE A 122 -1.03 9.95 -0.60
C ILE A 122 -1.90 9.32 0.49
N ARG A 123 -3.04 9.94 0.77
CA ARG A 123 -4.00 9.48 1.78
C ARG A 123 -4.68 8.16 1.38
N SER A 124 -4.98 7.98 0.08
CA SER A 124 -5.54 6.73 -0.45
C SER A 124 -4.56 5.57 -0.28
N VAL A 125 -3.27 5.77 -0.59
CA VAL A 125 -2.23 4.75 -0.37
C VAL A 125 -2.13 4.38 1.11
N ALA A 126 -2.25 5.35 2.02
CA ALA A 126 -2.26 5.07 3.46
C ALA A 126 -3.51 4.27 3.88
N ALA A 127 -4.69 4.59 3.36
CA ALA A 127 -5.92 3.83 3.62
C ALA A 127 -5.82 2.39 3.10
N SER A 128 -5.30 2.19 1.87
CA SER A 128 -5.06 0.86 1.31
C SER A 128 -4.00 0.07 2.10
N GLY A 129 -2.98 0.74 2.62
CA GLY A 129 -2.01 0.10 3.53
C GLY A 129 -2.66 -0.40 4.82
N LEU A 130 -3.58 0.38 5.41
CA LEU A 130 -4.39 -0.05 6.55
C LEU A 130 -5.29 -1.24 6.20
N GLU A 131 -5.98 -1.21 5.05
CA GLU A 131 -6.76 -2.34 4.55
C GLU A 131 -5.90 -3.60 4.50
N GLY A 132 -4.73 -3.53 3.86
CA GLY A 132 -3.83 -4.66 3.72
C GLY A 132 -3.39 -5.24 5.07
N ILE A 133 -3.11 -4.40 6.09
CA ILE A 133 -2.82 -4.87 7.45
C ILE A 133 -4.00 -5.68 7.99
N ALA A 134 -5.23 -5.16 7.88
CA ALA A 134 -6.43 -5.84 8.37
C ALA A 134 -6.74 -7.15 7.62
N VAL A 135 -6.31 -7.27 6.36
CA VAL A 135 -6.43 -8.51 5.56
C VAL A 135 -5.40 -9.54 5.98
N ILE A 136 -4.14 -9.14 6.18
CA ILE A 136 -3.03 -10.04 6.52
C ILE A 136 -3.10 -10.47 7.99
N ASP A 137 -3.43 -9.53 8.88
CA ASP A 137 -3.48 -9.77 10.34
C ASP A 137 -4.90 -9.57 10.87
N PRO A 138 -5.68 -10.66 11.06
CA PRO A 138 -7.01 -10.57 11.64
C PRO A 138 -7.05 -9.97 13.06
N THR A 139 -5.94 -9.99 13.81
CA THR A 139 -5.90 -9.42 15.17
C THR A 139 -5.88 -7.91 15.15
N SER A 140 -5.29 -7.31 14.14
CA SER A 140 -5.26 -5.86 13.91
C SER A 140 -6.53 -5.32 13.24
N ARG A 141 -7.37 -6.19 12.66
CA ARG A 141 -8.55 -5.81 11.86
C ARG A 141 -9.50 -4.87 12.61
N VAL A 142 -9.84 -5.19 13.86
CA VAL A 142 -10.79 -4.39 14.65
C VAL A 142 -10.29 -2.96 14.79
N ALA A 143 -9.03 -2.79 15.17
CA ALA A 143 -8.43 -1.46 15.35
C ALA A 143 -8.38 -0.67 14.04
N VAL A 144 -8.05 -1.33 12.92
CA VAL A 144 -8.03 -0.69 11.60
C VAL A 144 -9.43 -0.23 11.19
N LEU A 145 -10.44 -1.10 11.31
CA LEU A 145 -11.81 -0.75 10.94
C LEU A 145 -12.34 0.42 11.80
N GLU A 146 -12.00 0.48 13.08
CA GLU A 146 -12.36 1.62 13.94
C GLU A 146 -11.73 2.93 13.44
N ILE A 147 -10.48 2.92 13.00
CA ILE A 147 -9.82 4.09 12.39
C ILE A 147 -10.58 4.55 11.14
N LEU A 148 -10.91 3.62 10.24
CA LEU A 148 -11.60 3.93 8.99
C LEU A 148 -13.03 4.43 9.23
N ARG A 149 -13.79 3.83 10.17
CA ARG A 149 -15.11 4.28 10.60
C ARG A 149 -15.07 5.70 11.15
N LYS A 150 -14.11 5.96 12.05
CA LYS A 150 -13.91 7.30 12.62
C LYS A 150 -13.61 8.33 11.54
N PHE A 151 -12.74 7.99 10.61
CA PHE A 151 -12.43 8.85 9.47
C PHE A 151 -13.68 9.20 8.65
N LEU A 152 -14.57 8.25 8.36
CA LEU A 152 -15.81 8.49 7.64
C LEU A 152 -16.80 9.37 8.42
N THR A 153 -16.83 9.27 9.74
CA THR A 153 -17.73 10.08 10.58
C THR A 153 -17.25 11.51 10.76
N ASP A 154 -15.98 11.81 10.46
CA ASP A 154 -15.44 13.16 10.54
C ASP A 154 -16.02 14.02 9.42
N ALA A 155 -16.93 14.96 9.80
CA ALA A 155 -17.65 15.80 8.85
C ALA A 155 -16.76 16.83 8.12
N GLY A 156 -15.51 17.02 8.57
CA GLY A 156 -14.59 18.01 8.00
C GLY A 156 -13.96 17.62 6.67
N ASP A 157 -13.97 16.34 6.31
CA ASP A 157 -13.33 15.86 5.09
C ASP A 157 -14.34 15.52 4.00
N LEU A 158 -14.45 16.40 3.00
CA LEU A 158 -15.34 16.22 1.82
C LEU A 158 -14.57 15.66 0.60
N SER A 159 -13.33 15.22 0.77
CA SER A 159 -12.47 14.79 -0.33
C SER A 159 -12.87 13.42 -0.92
N SER A 160 -12.35 13.11 -2.13
CA SER A 160 -12.52 11.80 -2.78
C SER A 160 -12.01 10.64 -1.93
N ILE A 161 -11.18 10.89 -0.93
CA ILE A 161 -10.67 9.87 -0.02
C ILE A 161 -11.79 9.17 0.78
N ARG A 162 -12.90 9.87 1.09
CA ARG A 162 -14.05 9.23 1.74
C ARG A 162 -14.67 8.14 0.86
N SER A 163 -14.74 8.38 -0.47
CA SER A 163 -15.19 7.36 -1.41
C SER A 163 -14.30 6.12 -1.35
N HIS A 164 -12.99 6.31 -1.36
CA HIS A 164 -12.04 5.20 -1.25
C HIS A 164 -12.16 4.42 0.08
N VAL A 165 -12.32 5.13 1.21
CA VAL A 165 -12.52 4.49 2.52
C VAL A 165 -13.86 3.75 2.60
N ILE A 166 -14.92 4.26 1.95
CA ILE A 166 -16.20 3.53 1.80
C ILE A 166 -15.96 2.18 1.09
N THR A 167 -15.23 2.18 -0.02
CA THR A 167 -14.90 0.96 -0.76
C THR A 167 -14.13 -0.03 0.12
N ILE A 168 -13.13 0.44 0.87
CA ILE A 168 -12.39 -0.41 1.79
C ILE A 168 -13.31 -1.04 2.85
N LEU A 169 -14.16 -0.24 3.51
CA LEU A 169 -15.09 -0.79 4.52
C LEU A 169 -16.09 -1.77 3.91
N ALA A 170 -16.57 -1.49 2.68
CA ALA A 170 -17.43 -2.40 1.94
C ALA A 170 -16.74 -3.74 1.64
N HIS A 171 -15.43 -3.77 1.40
CA HIS A 171 -14.67 -5.00 1.21
C HIS A 171 -14.76 -5.95 2.42
N PHE A 172 -14.80 -5.41 3.64
CA PHE A 172 -14.93 -6.22 4.86
C PHE A 172 -16.35 -6.70 5.14
N ARG A 173 -17.37 -6.08 4.52
CA ARG A 173 -18.79 -6.47 4.61
C ARG A 173 -19.28 -6.69 6.04
N MET A 174 -18.80 -5.86 6.96
CA MET A 174 -19.28 -5.94 8.34
C MET A 174 -20.71 -5.39 8.41
N PRO A 175 -21.71 -6.19 8.88
CA PRO A 175 -23.12 -5.76 8.88
C PRO A 175 -23.35 -4.42 9.59
N GLU A 176 -22.58 -4.14 10.64
CA GLU A 176 -22.65 -2.88 11.37
C GLU A 176 -22.21 -1.66 10.55
N ASP A 177 -21.41 -1.84 9.49
CA ASP A 177 -20.92 -0.74 8.65
C ASP A 177 -21.90 -0.32 7.56
N LEU A 178 -22.86 -1.17 7.20
CA LEU A 178 -23.76 -0.93 6.09
C LEU A 178 -24.52 0.39 6.23
N THR A 179 -25.05 0.69 7.44
CA THR A 179 -25.77 1.93 7.70
C THR A 179 -24.86 3.16 7.58
N LEU A 180 -23.65 3.10 8.11
CA LEU A 180 -22.67 4.16 8.00
C LEU A 180 -22.28 4.41 6.54
N ILE A 181 -21.91 3.36 5.81
CA ILE A 181 -21.51 3.41 4.41
C ILE A 181 -22.63 4.08 3.58
N LYS A 182 -23.89 3.61 3.69
CA LYS A 182 -25.03 4.19 2.96
C LYS A 182 -25.29 5.64 3.34
N SER A 183 -25.14 6.01 4.61
CA SER A 183 -25.35 7.39 5.05
C SER A 183 -24.34 8.34 4.44
N VAL A 184 -23.07 7.94 4.39
CA VAL A 184 -21.98 8.74 3.82
C VAL A 184 -22.06 8.74 2.28
N ALA A 185 -22.34 7.60 1.66
CA ALA A 185 -22.50 7.46 0.21
C ALA A 185 -23.50 8.46 -0.36
N ARG A 186 -24.63 8.66 0.31
CA ARG A 186 -25.66 9.65 -0.09
C ARG A 186 -25.15 11.10 -0.11
N THR A 187 -24.08 11.40 0.62
CA THR A 187 -23.47 12.74 0.64
C THR A 187 -22.41 12.91 -0.45
N LEU A 188 -22.02 11.84 -1.15
CA LEU A 188 -20.95 11.80 -2.16
C LEU A 188 -21.43 11.25 -3.52
N PRO A 189 -22.63 11.59 -4.03
CA PRO A 189 -23.25 10.88 -5.15
C PRO A 189 -22.47 10.93 -6.47
N MET A 190 -21.54 11.87 -6.60
CA MET A 190 -20.73 12.05 -7.82
C MET A 190 -19.34 11.41 -7.74
N MET A 191 -19.00 10.78 -6.61
CA MET A 191 -17.63 10.29 -6.34
C MET A 191 -17.58 8.79 -6.03
N LEU A 192 -18.73 8.13 -6.03
CA LEU A 192 -18.81 6.69 -5.75
C LEU A 192 -18.92 5.91 -7.03
N ASP A 193 -18.15 4.85 -7.13
CA ASP A 193 -18.25 3.85 -8.18
C ASP A 193 -19.47 2.91 -7.97
N MET A 194 -20.13 3.02 -6.81
CA MET A 194 -21.29 2.19 -6.41
C MET A 194 -22.42 3.07 -5.89
N ASP A 195 -23.65 2.83 -6.34
CA ASP A 195 -24.84 3.42 -5.74
C ASP A 195 -25.33 2.62 -4.50
N ALA A 196 -26.43 3.08 -3.88
CA ALA A 196 -26.93 2.45 -2.67
C ALA A 196 -27.47 1.02 -2.89
N GLU A 197 -27.95 0.68 -4.09
CA GLU A 197 -28.44 -0.66 -4.45
C GLU A 197 -27.26 -1.60 -4.72
N GLU A 198 -26.25 -1.09 -5.38
CA GLU A 198 -24.98 -1.81 -5.62
C GLU A 198 -24.26 -2.13 -4.32
N ILE A 199 -24.28 -1.22 -3.33
CA ILE A 199 -23.73 -1.47 -1.99
C ILE A 199 -24.45 -2.66 -1.33
N ASP A 200 -25.79 -2.75 -1.38
CA ASP A 200 -26.52 -3.90 -0.83
C ASP A 200 -26.12 -5.20 -1.52
N ALA A 201 -26.12 -5.21 -2.84
CA ALA A 201 -25.73 -6.36 -3.64
C ALA A 201 -24.29 -6.80 -3.34
N TYR A 202 -23.39 -5.83 -3.09
CA TYR A 202 -21.99 -6.11 -2.72
C TYR A 202 -21.88 -6.77 -1.35
N PHE A 203 -22.70 -6.36 -0.37
CA PHE A 203 -22.72 -6.98 0.96
C PHE A 203 -23.30 -8.41 0.95
N GLU A 204 -24.10 -8.78 -0.05
CA GLU A 204 -24.64 -10.14 -0.22
C GLU A 204 -23.64 -11.11 -0.87
N GLN A 205 -22.57 -10.60 -1.50
CA GLN A 205 -21.56 -11.45 -2.13
C GLN A 205 -20.82 -12.27 -1.08
N LYS A 206 -20.49 -13.53 -1.43
CA LYS A 206 -19.79 -14.46 -0.53
C LYS A 206 -18.28 -14.54 -0.81
N ASP A 207 -17.90 -14.20 -2.05
CA ASP A 207 -16.51 -14.29 -2.47
C ASP A 207 -15.70 -13.15 -1.87
N GLU A 208 -14.45 -13.44 -1.52
CA GLU A 208 -13.52 -12.41 -1.04
C GLU A 208 -13.25 -11.38 -2.15
N PRO A 209 -13.03 -10.09 -1.78
CA PRO A 209 -12.61 -9.07 -2.73
C PRO A 209 -11.32 -9.47 -3.45
N GLU A 210 -11.29 -9.35 -4.77
CA GLU A 210 -10.14 -9.71 -5.60
C GLU A 210 -8.86 -8.95 -5.16
N VAL A 211 -9.02 -7.68 -4.77
CA VAL A 211 -7.91 -6.82 -4.30
C VAL A 211 -7.15 -7.45 -3.13
N TRP A 212 -7.78 -8.28 -2.31
CA TRP A 212 -7.13 -8.93 -1.16
C TRP A 212 -6.07 -9.95 -1.57
N SER A 213 -6.16 -10.50 -2.78
CA SER A 213 -5.14 -11.40 -3.29
C SER A 213 -3.77 -10.73 -3.36
N ALA A 214 -3.71 -9.45 -3.74
CA ALA A 214 -2.47 -8.68 -3.82
C ALA A 214 -1.76 -8.58 -2.46
N TYR A 215 -2.51 -8.38 -1.36
CA TYR A 215 -1.93 -8.31 -0.02
C TYR A 215 -1.36 -9.64 0.46
N ARG A 216 -1.98 -10.77 0.09
CA ARG A 216 -1.55 -12.13 0.47
C ARG A 216 -0.42 -12.66 -0.39
N THR A 217 -0.34 -12.21 -1.63
CA THR A 217 0.69 -12.62 -2.59
C THR A 217 2.00 -11.90 -2.31
N SER A 218 3.11 -12.63 -2.38
CA SER A 218 4.43 -12.01 -2.23
C SER A 218 4.72 -11.09 -3.41
N LEU A 219 5.24 -9.88 -3.15
CA LEU A 219 5.70 -8.98 -4.20
C LEU A 219 6.79 -9.60 -5.11
N LEU A 220 7.44 -10.68 -4.66
CA LEU A 220 8.39 -11.44 -5.49
C LEU A 220 7.71 -12.33 -6.53
N GLU A 221 6.40 -12.54 -6.44
CA GLU A 221 5.65 -13.29 -7.47
C GLU A 221 5.64 -12.57 -8.83
N TYR A 222 5.83 -11.25 -8.84
CA TYR A 222 6.00 -10.48 -10.08
C TYR A 222 7.23 -10.90 -10.92
N TYR A 223 8.14 -11.71 -10.36
CA TYR A 223 9.34 -12.19 -11.04
C TYR A 223 9.23 -13.65 -11.48
N ARG A 224 8.09 -14.29 -11.28
CA ARG A 224 7.80 -15.69 -11.67
C ARG A 224 6.99 -15.76 -12.93
#